data_bdb683004902921d259d7e33e4ce4ae7
#
_entry.id   bdb683004902921d259d7e33e4ce4ae7
#
_cell.length_a   1.000
_cell.length_b   1.000
_cell.length_c   1.000
_cell.angle_alpha   90.00
_cell.angle_beta   90.00
_cell.angle_gamma   90.00
#
_symmetry.space_group_name_H-M   'P 1'
#
loop_
_entity.id
_entity.type
_entity.pdbx_description
1 polymer ?
#
loop_
_entity_poly.entity_id
_entity_poly.type
_entity_poly.pdbx_seq_one_letter_code
_entity_poly.pdbx_strand_id
1 'polypeptide(L)'
;MIQAKNKATRHRVLIVDDEESMRLFLARILANSLKVDATLAGTCEQALRLAGNYAYDAILLDLLMPGVGGYEVLREIRRASPNIATPVIIVSVLSDQATKDRCIRAGANAYVAKPIERNSLVATVKAQIAGRRKPKTTGS
;
A
#
# COMPACT_ATOMS: atom_id res chain seq x y z
N MET A 1 -12.49 27.32 -2.18
CA MET A 1 -12.52 26.83 -3.37
C MET A 1 -11.29 26.24 -3.82
N ILE A 2 -10.28 26.96 -3.92
CA ILE A 2 -9.03 26.49 -4.33
C ILE A 2 -8.51 25.37 -3.49
N GLN A 3 -8.70 25.44 -2.23
CA GLN A 3 -8.25 24.42 -1.36
C GLN A 3 -8.92 23.11 -1.64
N ALA A 4 -10.18 23.16 -1.94
CA ALA A 4 -10.91 21.95 -2.21
C ALA A 4 -10.32 21.23 -3.39
N LYS A 5 -9.89 21.96 -4.39
CA LYS A 5 -9.31 21.35 -5.55
C LYS A 5 -8.00 20.72 -5.19
N ASN A 6 -7.21 21.36 -4.39
CA ASN A 6 -5.94 20.82 -4.02
C ASN A 6 -6.10 19.52 -3.24
N LYS A 7 -7.10 19.48 -2.39
CA LYS A 7 -7.34 18.27 -1.65
C LYS A 7 -7.74 17.15 -2.56
N ALA A 8 -8.51 17.45 -3.55
CA ALA A 8 -9.00 16.44 -4.46
C ALA A 8 -7.88 15.79 -5.25
N THR A 9 -6.71 16.42 -5.33
CA THR A 9 -5.63 15.83 -6.11
C THR A 9 -4.69 14.97 -5.25
N ARG A 10 -4.93 14.90 -3.94
CA ARG A 10 -4.06 14.09 -3.11
C ARG A 10 -4.50 12.65 -3.12
N HIS A 11 -3.53 11.75 -3.04
CA HIS A 11 -3.81 10.32 -2.99
C HIS A 11 -3.78 9.85 -1.54
N ARG A 12 -4.65 8.94 -1.20
CA ARG A 12 -4.71 8.39 0.14
C ARG A 12 -3.99 7.05 0.17
N VAL A 13 -2.98 6.94 1.00
CA VAL A 13 -2.18 5.71 1.08
C VAL A 13 -2.16 5.20 2.52
N LEU A 14 -2.41 3.91 2.69
CA LEU A 14 -2.32 3.26 4.00
C LEU A 14 -0.96 2.59 4.08
N ILE A 15 -0.22 2.85 5.15
CA ILE A 15 1.10 2.27 5.36
C ILE A 15 1.04 1.39 6.60
N VAL A 16 1.30 0.10 6.41
CA VAL A 16 1.19 -0.91 7.46
C VAL A 16 2.57 -1.50 7.75
N ASP A 17 3.09 -1.23 8.94
CA ASP A 17 4.40 -1.74 9.36
C ASP A 17 4.43 -1.61 10.88
N ASP A 18 4.95 -2.60 11.60
CA ASP A 18 4.94 -2.55 13.05
C ASP A 18 6.05 -1.66 13.63
N GLU A 19 7.00 -1.21 12.80
CA GLU A 19 8.03 -0.29 13.26
C GLU A 19 7.64 1.15 13.00
N GLU A 20 7.49 1.92 14.04
CA GLU A 20 7.09 3.32 13.89
C GLU A 20 8.05 4.10 13.00
N SER A 21 9.35 3.90 13.19
CA SER A 21 10.33 4.63 12.40
C SER A 21 10.18 4.33 10.91
N MET A 22 9.86 3.10 10.57
CA MET A 22 9.66 2.72 9.18
C MET A 22 8.40 3.37 8.62
N ARG A 23 7.31 3.37 9.38
CA ARG A 23 6.08 4.01 8.93
C ARG A 23 6.31 5.49 8.63
N LEU A 24 7.01 6.18 9.53
CA LEU A 24 7.28 7.60 9.34
C LEU A 24 8.22 7.84 8.17
N PHE A 25 9.19 6.98 8.00
CA PHE A 25 10.15 7.08 6.90
C PHE A 25 9.44 6.95 5.56
N LEU A 26 8.59 5.93 5.42
CA LEU A 26 7.85 5.70 4.19
C LEU A 26 6.88 6.87 3.92
N ALA A 27 6.21 7.32 4.95
CA ALA A 27 5.26 8.42 4.81
C ALA A 27 5.98 9.69 4.33
N ARG A 28 7.18 9.96 4.86
CA ARG A 28 7.93 11.13 4.48
C ARG A 28 8.41 11.06 3.04
N ILE A 29 8.89 9.90 2.62
CA ILE A 29 9.32 9.74 1.23
C ILE A 29 8.16 10.01 0.29
N LEU A 30 7.01 9.43 0.58
CA LEU A 30 5.87 9.57 -0.31
C LEU A 30 5.32 11.00 -0.29
N ALA A 31 5.29 11.64 0.87
CA ALA A 31 4.79 12.99 0.96
C ALA A 31 5.69 13.98 0.21
N ASN A 32 7.00 13.74 0.21
CA ASN A 32 7.93 14.62 -0.47
C ASN A 32 7.97 14.41 -1.98
N SER A 33 7.66 13.21 -2.43
CA SER A 33 7.79 12.86 -3.84
C SER A 33 6.47 12.82 -4.59
N LEU A 34 5.40 12.57 -3.88
CA LEU A 34 4.08 12.47 -4.47
C LEU A 34 3.11 13.23 -3.57
N LYS A 35 1.93 13.56 -4.07
CA LYS A 35 0.94 14.23 -3.24
C LYS A 35 0.12 13.16 -2.53
N VAL A 36 0.58 12.79 -1.37
CA VAL A 36 0.00 11.69 -0.61
C VAL A 36 -0.39 12.10 0.79
N ASP A 37 -1.58 11.67 1.21
CA ASP A 37 -2.00 11.76 2.59
C ASP A 37 -1.85 10.34 3.13
N ALA A 38 -0.93 10.13 4.04
CA ALA A 38 -0.65 8.80 4.57
C ALA A 38 -1.42 8.55 5.85
N THR A 39 -1.99 7.35 5.95
CA THR A 39 -2.58 6.85 7.18
C THR A 39 -1.69 5.70 7.64
N LEU A 40 -1.36 5.66 8.92
CA LEU A 40 -0.38 4.71 9.42
C LEU A 40 -1.05 3.67 10.31
N ALA A 41 -0.69 2.41 10.13
CA ALA A 41 -1.18 1.32 10.96
C ALA A 41 0.00 0.50 11.47
N GLY A 42 0.08 0.30 12.76
CA GLY A 42 1.18 -0.42 13.38
C GLY A 42 0.87 -1.85 13.77
N THR A 43 -0.38 -2.28 13.58
CA THR A 43 -0.78 -3.65 13.90
C THR A 43 -1.70 -4.18 12.81
N CYS A 44 -1.80 -5.49 12.73
CA CYS A 44 -2.70 -6.13 11.77
C CYS A 44 -4.15 -5.75 12.03
N GLU A 45 -4.52 -5.68 13.30
CA GLU A 45 -5.88 -5.31 13.67
C GLU A 45 -6.21 -3.91 13.21
N GLN A 46 -5.30 -2.98 13.43
CA GLN A 46 -5.50 -1.61 13.03
C GLN A 46 -5.60 -1.51 11.51
N ALA A 47 -4.74 -2.25 10.81
CA ALA A 47 -4.75 -2.26 9.35
C ALA A 47 -6.08 -2.78 8.81
N LEU A 48 -6.59 -3.86 9.40
CA LEU A 48 -7.84 -4.44 8.95
C LEU A 48 -9.02 -3.51 9.23
N ARG A 49 -8.99 -2.83 10.36
CA ARG A 49 -10.05 -1.89 10.70
C ARG A 49 -10.05 -0.71 9.72
N LEU A 50 -8.88 -0.16 9.45
CA LEU A 50 -8.78 0.97 8.56
C LEU A 50 -9.14 0.59 7.11
N ALA A 51 -8.62 -0.53 6.63
CA ALA A 51 -8.92 -0.97 5.28
C ALA A 51 -10.37 -1.41 5.12
N GLY A 52 -10.98 -1.83 6.20
CA GLY A 52 -12.38 -2.23 6.17
C GLY A 52 -13.36 -1.06 6.18
N ASN A 53 -12.90 0.10 6.61
CA ASN A 53 -13.78 1.27 6.73
C ASN A 53 -13.49 2.38 5.73
N TYR A 54 -12.31 2.42 5.14
CA TYR A 54 -11.94 3.49 4.23
C TYR A 54 -11.29 2.97 2.96
N ALA A 55 -11.54 3.64 1.84
CA ALA A 55 -10.93 3.28 0.57
C ALA A 55 -9.62 4.05 0.41
N TYR A 56 -8.61 3.39 -0.11
CA TYR A 56 -7.29 3.98 -0.35
C TYR A 56 -6.91 3.87 -1.82
N ASP A 57 -5.95 4.69 -2.24
CA ASP A 57 -5.43 4.63 -3.60
C ASP A 57 -4.29 3.60 -3.70
N ALA A 58 -3.65 3.33 -2.60
CA ALA A 58 -2.63 2.27 -2.51
C ALA A 58 -2.44 1.89 -1.06
N ILE A 59 -1.98 0.66 -0.83
CA ILE A 59 -1.68 0.16 0.52
C ILE A 59 -0.27 -0.41 0.49
N LEU A 60 0.60 0.05 1.40
CA LEU A 60 1.92 -0.52 1.58
C LEU A 60 1.83 -1.44 2.78
N LEU A 61 2.26 -2.68 2.63
CA LEU A 61 2.04 -3.70 3.64
C LEU A 61 3.29 -4.54 3.90
N ASP A 62 3.74 -4.56 5.15
CA ASP A 62 4.84 -5.42 5.55
C ASP A 62 4.29 -6.82 5.84
N LEU A 63 5.02 -7.85 5.44
CA LEU A 63 4.60 -9.22 5.69
C LEU A 63 4.95 -9.67 7.09
N LEU A 64 6.06 -9.20 7.64
CA LEU A 64 6.55 -9.66 8.91
C LEU A 64 6.05 -8.79 10.04
N MET A 65 4.87 -9.08 10.52
CA MET A 65 4.27 -8.37 11.64
C MET A 65 3.73 -9.37 12.65
N PRO A 66 3.76 -9.03 13.93
CA PRO A 66 3.19 -9.92 14.95
C PRO A 66 1.70 -10.13 14.73
N GLY A 67 1.22 -11.25 15.15
CA GLY A 67 -0.20 -11.56 15.07
C GLY A 67 -0.52 -12.35 13.83
N VAL A 68 -1.60 -11.98 13.15
CA VAL A 68 -2.05 -12.75 11.99
C VAL A 68 -1.12 -12.65 10.79
N GLY A 69 -0.30 -11.60 10.74
CA GLY A 69 0.67 -11.47 9.67
C GLY A 69 0.13 -10.79 8.43
N GLY A 70 1.06 -10.36 7.58
CA GLY A 70 0.71 -9.59 6.39
C GLY A 70 -0.08 -10.34 5.36
N TYR A 71 0.18 -11.65 5.21
CA TYR A 71 -0.58 -12.43 4.23
C TYR A 71 -2.06 -12.44 4.58
N GLU A 72 -2.38 -12.58 5.85
CA GLU A 72 -3.76 -12.65 6.27
C GLU A 72 -4.44 -11.29 6.07
N VAL A 73 -3.71 -10.22 6.33
CA VAL A 73 -4.23 -8.87 6.09
C VAL A 73 -4.54 -8.71 4.62
N LEU A 74 -3.64 -9.14 3.74
CA LEU A 74 -3.83 -9.05 2.30
C LEU A 74 -5.06 -9.83 1.87
N ARG A 75 -5.22 -11.04 2.38
CA ARG A 75 -6.35 -11.87 2.01
C ARG A 75 -7.66 -11.25 2.43
N GLU A 76 -7.71 -10.69 3.63
CA GLU A 76 -8.93 -10.05 4.10
C GLU A 76 -9.27 -8.82 3.25
N ILE A 77 -8.26 -8.04 2.88
CA ILE A 77 -8.48 -6.87 2.05
C ILE A 77 -9.09 -7.29 0.71
N ARG A 78 -8.60 -8.38 0.14
CA ARG A 78 -9.09 -8.85 -1.15
C ARG A 78 -10.44 -9.53 -1.07
N ARG A 79 -10.80 -10.01 0.09
CA ARG A 79 -12.03 -10.76 0.23
C ARG A 79 -13.26 -9.88 0.43
N ALA A 80 -13.17 -8.94 1.33
CA ALA A 80 -14.35 -8.17 1.68
C ALA A 80 -14.02 -6.82 2.28
N SER A 81 -13.67 -5.86 1.44
CA SER A 81 -13.38 -4.53 1.94
C SER A 81 -13.58 -3.51 0.83
N PRO A 82 -13.63 -2.23 1.15
CA PRO A 82 -13.68 -1.20 0.11
C PRO A 82 -12.42 -1.20 -0.75
N ASN A 83 -11.40 -1.98 -0.35
CA ASN A 83 -10.12 -2.01 -1.05
C ASN A 83 -9.88 -3.29 -1.84
N ILE A 84 -10.94 -3.97 -2.26
CA ILE A 84 -10.80 -5.20 -3.04
C ILE A 84 -9.91 -5.03 -4.26
N ALA A 85 -9.98 -3.90 -4.92
CA ALA A 85 -9.18 -3.63 -6.11
C ALA A 85 -8.04 -2.65 -5.90
N THR A 86 -7.83 -2.18 -4.68
CA THR A 86 -6.78 -1.21 -4.39
C THR A 86 -5.41 -1.88 -4.53
N PRO A 87 -4.45 -1.23 -5.20
CA PRO A 87 -3.12 -1.82 -5.30
C PRO A 87 -2.49 -2.01 -3.94
N VAL A 88 -1.98 -3.21 -3.69
CA VAL A 88 -1.25 -3.52 -2.46
C VAL A 88 0.20 -3.76 -2.84
N ILE A 89 1.10 -2.99 -2.25
CA ILE A 89 2.53 -3.08 -2.49
C ILE A 89 3.16 -3.66 -1.24
N ILE A 90 3.75 -4.84 -1.36
CA ILE A 90 4.41 -5.46 -0.22
C ILE A 90 5.77 -4.79 -0.02
N VAL A 91 6.09 -4.43 1.22
CA VAL A 91 7.37 -3.81 1.56
C VAL A 91 7.98 -4.66 2.67
N SER A 92 8.99 -5.46 2.35
CA SER A 92 9.47 -6.46 3.31
C SER A 92 10.96 -6.77 3.14
N VAL A 93 11.57 -7.31 4.20
CA VAL A 93 12.96 -7.77 4.14
C VAL A 93 13.04 -9.11 3.42
N LEU A 94 11.95 -9.85 3.29
CA LEU A 94 11.95 -11.10 2.58
C LEU A 94 12.01 -10.80 1.09
N SER A 95 12.98 -11.35 0.40
CA SER A 95 13.12 -11.04 -1.02
C SER A 95 13.32 -12.25 -1.91
N ASP A 96 13.09 -13.44 -1.39
CA ASP A 96 13.21 -14.65 -2.19
C ASP A 96 12.04 -14.78 -3.16
N GLN A 97 12.28 -15.43 -4.27
CA GLN A 97 11.27 -15.51 -5.32
C GLN A 97 10.00 -16.24 -4.87
N ALA A 98 10.15 -17.26 -4.04
CA ALA A 98 9.00 -18.01 -3.56
C ALA A 98 8.05 -17.10 -2.77
N THR A 99 8.59 -16.22 -1.93
CA THR A 99 7.80 -15.29 -1.16
C THR A 99 7.10 -14.30 -2.07
N LYS A 100 7.82 -13.78 -3.07
CA LYS A 100 7.23 -12.83 -4.01
C LYS A 100 6.09 -13.48 -4.78
N ASP A 101 6.29 -14.69 -5.24
CA ASP A 101 5.26 -15.40 -5.99
C ASP A 101 4.02 -15.65 -5.13
N ARG A 102 4.25 -15.99 -3.87
CA ARG A 102 3.14 -16.23 -2.95
C ARG A 102 2.34 -14.95 -2.73
N CYS A 103 3.02 -13.82 -2.61
CA CYS A 103 2.34 -12.55 -2.43
C CYS A 103 1.49 -12.20 -3.64
N ILE A 104 2.04 -12.39 -4.83
CA ILE A 104 1.29 -12.10 -6.05
C ILE A 104 0.07 -13.00 -6.16
N ARG A 105 0.22 -14.28 -5.84
CA ARG A 105 -0.91 -15.20 -5.88
C ARG A 105 -1.97 -14.82 -4.86
N ALA A 106 -1.55 -14.22 -3.74
CA ALA A 106 -2.49 -13.79 -2.71
C ALA A 106 -3.16 -12.46 -3.05
N GLY A 107 -2.74 -11.82 -4.13
CA GLY A 107 -3.39 -10.59 -4.59
C GLY A 107 -2.56 -9.31 -4.48
N ALA A 108 -1.26 -9.40 -4.18
CA ALA A 108 -0.42 -8.23 -4.16
C ALA A 108 -0.10 -7.78 -5.58
N ASN A 109 0.10 -6.50 -5.76
CA ASN A 109 0.36 -5.92 -7.08
C ASN A 109 1.83 -5.62 -7.31
N ALA A 110 2.60 -5.47 -6.27
CA ALA A 110 4.01 -5.15 -6.40
C ALA A 110 4.76 -5.51 -5.13
N TYR A 111 6.07 -5.52 -5.21
CA TYR A 111 6.91 -5.92 -4.10
C TYR A 111 8.13 -4.99 -4.05
N VAL A 112 8.41 -4.42 -2.89
CA VAL A 112 9.58 -3.57 -2.69
C VAL A 112 10.38 -4.16 -1.53
N ALA A 113 11.64 -4.46 -1.77
CA ALA A 113 12.49 -5.05 -0.75
C ALA A 113 13.05 -3.99 0.19
N LYS A 114 13.23 -4.36 1.45
CA LYS A 114 13.98 -3.54 2.39
C LYS A 114 15.45 -3.98 2.34
N PRO A 115 16.40 -3.10 2.49
CA PRO A 115 16.24 -1.69 2.84
C PRO A 115 15.69 -0.88 1.67
N ILE A 116 14.95 0.16 2.00
CA ILE A 116 14.23 0.94 1.00
C ILE A 116 15.17 1.79 0.17
N GLU A 117 15.01 1.69 -1.15
CA GLU A 117 15.69 2.57 -2.05
C GLU A 117 14.62 3.57 -2.53
N ARG A 118 14.84 4.83 -2.22
CA ARG A 118 13.84 5.86 -2.40
C ARG A 118 13.22 5.92 -3.78
N ASN A 119 14.04 5.97 -4.82
CA ASN A 119 13.51 6.12 -6.16
C ASN A 119 12.68 4.92 -6.60
N SER A 120 13.11 3.74 -6.18
CA SER A 120 12.39 2.51 -6.50
C SER A 120 11.03 2.50 -5.83
N LEU A 121 10.97 2.90 -4.57
CA LEU A 121 9.71 2.95 -3.84
C LEU A 121 8.75 3.95 -4.50
N VAL A 122 9.24 5.15 -4.77
CA VAL A 122 8.40 6.20 -5.36
C VAL A 122 7.90 5.77 -6.73
N ALA A 123 8.77 5.21 -7.56
CA ALA A 123 8.39 4.77 -8.89
C ALA A 123 7.33 3.67 -8.84
N THR A 124 7.49 2.73 -7.90
CA THR A 124 6.55 1.63 -7.75
C THR A 124 5.17 2.14 -7.32
N VAL A 125 5.14 2.99 -6.29
CA VAL A 125 3.87 3.51 -5.79
C VAL A 125 3.19 4.35 -6.86
N LYS A 126 3.95 5.20 -7.54
CA LYS A 126 3.42 6.05 -8.58
C LYS A 126 2.82 5.23 -9.71
N ALA A 127 3.52 4.19 -10.15
CA ALA A 127 3.06 3.34 -11.23
C ALA A 127 1.79 2.59 -10.84
N GLN A 128 1.71 2.11 -9.60
CA GLN A 128 0.54 1.38 -9.16
C GLN A 128 -0.70 2.28 -9.05
N ILE A 129 -0.53 3.48 -8.56
CA ILE A 129 -1.65 4.40 -8.48
C ILE A 129 -2.11 4.79 -9.89
N ALA A 130 -1.16 5.05 -10.79
CA ALA A 130 -1.49 5.41 -12.16
C ALA A 130 -2.19 4.26 -12.88
N GLY A 131 -1.73 3.04 -12.66
CA GLY A 131 -2.34 1.87 -13.28
C GLY A 131 -3.78 1.67 -12.83
N ARG A 132 -4.03 1.90 -11.56
CA ARG A 132 -5.37 1.76 -11.04
C ARG A 132 -6.32 2.76 -11.68
N ARG A 133 -5.83 3.96 -11.97
CA ARG A 133 -6.67 5.01 -12.52
C ARG A 133 -6.90 4.90 -14.01
N LYS A 134 -6.18 4.04 -14.69
CA LYS A 134 -6.37 3.92 -16.12
C LYS A 134 -7.73 3.35 -16.43
N PRO A 135 -8.37 3.82 -17.44
CA PRO A 135 -9.68 3.34 -17.81
C PRO A 135 -9.58 1.93 -18.28
N LYS A 136 -10.54 1.15 -17.89
CA LYS A 136 -10.51 -0.15 -18.30
C LYS A 136 -11.10 -0.36 -19.59
N THR A 137 -11.65 0.54 -20.08
CA THR A 137 -12.28 0.48 -21.28
C THR A 137 -11.57 -0.12 -22.30
N THR A 138 -10.43 0.13 -22.22
CA THR A 138 -9.71 -0.35 -23.22
C THR A 138 -9.91 -1.72 -23.27
N GLY A 139 -10.01 -2.21 -22.27
CA GLY A 139 -10.06 -3.56 -22.26
C GLY A 139 -11.23 -3.93 -22.92
N SER A 140 -11.87 -3.15 -22.89
CA SER A 140 -12.97 -3.43 -23.51
C SER A 140 -12.88 -3.90 -24.64
#